data_363dddd878c7a560a47b4478a505cfcc
#
_entry.id   363dddd878c7a560a47b4478a505cfcc
#
_cell.length_a   1.000
_cell.length_b   1.000
_cell.length_c   1.000
_cell.angle_alpha   90.00
_cell.angle_beta   90.00
_cell.angle_gamma   90.00
#
_symmetry.space_group_name_H-M   'P 1'
#
loop_
_entity.id
_entity.type
_entity.pdbx_description
1 polymer ?
#
loop_
_entity_poly.entity_id
_entity_poly.type
_entity_poly.pdbx_seq_one_letter_code
_entity_poly.pdbx_strand_id
1 'polypeptide(L)'
;MPTTEPLRSCAWIGTSQGPAAHIRAESLHLTLGDRPLLSGTDVTVSTGSRLAIVGDNGRGKTTLLHILAGILKPDSGVVTRVGSLVLVKQDMATEGDRTVGDLIAEATAPSRAALQALDVATAALAAGDDAADAYSAALEAATRLDAWDADRRVDIALAGLNACSDRDRVLSTLSVGQRYRVRLAVALGSTPDLLLLDEPTNHLDAAGLSFLTERLRDHPGGLALVSHDRALLRDVATSFLDLDPTRDGLPRTYAGGYEGWIEGRQRERAAWEQDHAAQVARHQELTRAADDARSRLSQGGWRPDKGTGKHQRATRAAGVVQAFNRRIVDLERHQIDVPEPPLRLAWPTSSARTGQNIVNASMLTVTDQLATPVSVDISGGDRLVVTGPNGAGKSTLLGLLGRRLAPSTGQLRVNPRARVALLSQEVPDWDDALPAHVVYETYLATQGRRSQAPSLGSLGLLEPAATRTPVGHLSQGQQRRLHLAMCLAVDPDLLLLDEPTNHLSSSLVDDITTELLRTSCATIVATHDRQMLDDLTDWPHLSLAPKDLP
;
A
#
# COMPACT_ATOMS: atom_id res chain seq x y z
N MET A 1 18.01 26.44 -8.35
CA MET A 1 18.26 25.01 -8.11
C MET A 1 19.09 24.88 -6.85
N PRO A 2 18.59 24.31 -5.75
CA PRO A 2 19.44 24.04 -4.60
C PRO A 2 20.31 22.84 -4.91
N THR A 3 21.60 22.95 -4.71
CA THR A 3 22.61 21.89 -4.79
C THR A 3 22.25 20.78 -3.80
N THR A 4 21.71 19.70 -4.32
CA THR A 4 21.53 18.44 -3.56
C THR A 4 22.90 17.78 -3.40
N GLU A 5 23.46 17.84 -2.19
CA GLU A 5 24.48 16.86 -1.80
C GLU A 5 23.94 15.44 -2.06
N PRO A 6 24.77 14.50 -2.52
CA PRO A 6 24.32 13.12 -2.73
C PRO A 6 23.88 12.53 -1.40
N LEU A 7 22.58 12.33 -1.25
CA LEU A 7 21.93 11.83 -0.06
C LEU A 7 22.42 10.41 0.24
N ARG A 8 23.09 10.22 1.37
CA ARG A 8 23.51 8.92 1.88
C ARG A 8 22.27 8.01 2.05
N SER A 9 22.35 6.78 1.67
CA SER A 9 21.23 5.84 1.64
C SER A 9 20.83 5.27 3.01
N CYS A 10 21.69 5.42 4.03
CA CYS A 10 21.38 5.33 5.45
C CYS A 10 21.92 6.59 6.11
N ALA A 11 21.08 7.34 6.78
CA ALA A 11 21.49 8.51 7.53
C ALA A 11 21.42 8.17 9.02
N TRP A 12 22.59 8.07 9.69
CA TRP A 12 22.68 8.08 11.15
C TRP A 12 22.73 9.54 11.59
N ILE A 13 21.69 9.96 12.30
CA ILE A 13 21.50 11.37 12.70
C ILE A 13 21.39 11.43 14.22
N GLY A 14 22.14 12.34 14.84
CA GLY A 14 22.06 12.64 16.27
C GLY A 14 22.80 11.66 17.17
N THR A 15 22.73 11.93 18.47
CA THR A 15 23.27 11.10 19.55
C THR A 15 22.14 10.46 20.33
N SER A 16 22.35 9.27 20.87
CA SER A 16 21.33 8.56 21.66
C SER A 16 20.92 9.38 22.89
N GLN A 17 19.60 9.52 23.07
CA GLN A 17 18.97 10.18 24.23
C GLN A 17 18.09 9.19 25.02
N GLY A 18 18.09 7.90 24.64
CA GLY A 18 17.32 6.87 25.31
C GLY A 18 15.82 7.18 25.39
N PRO A 19 15.19 7.12 26.57
CA PRO A 19 13.75 7.32 26.71
C PRO A 19 13.22 8.70 26.31
N ALA A 20 14.07 9.73 26.25
CA ALA A 20 13.70 11.08 25.82
C ALA A 20 13.66 11.24 24.30
N ALA A 21 14.10 10.23 23.54
CA ALA A 21 14.16 10.27 22.10
C ALA A 21 12.78 10.35 21.46
N HIS A 22 12.60 11.30 20.55
CA HIS A 22 11.36 11.47 19.81
C HIS A 22 11.55 12.26 18.50
N ILE A 23 10.64 12.02 17.56
CA ILE A 23 10.35 12.89 16.43
C ILE A 23 8.95 13.42 16.63
N ARG A 24 8.78 14.74 16.57
CA ARG A 24 7.50 15.41 16.60
C ARG A 24 7.39 16.33 15.39
N ALA A 25 6.39 16.07 14.58
CA ALA A 25 6.04 16.86 13.42
C ALA A 25 4.66 17.47 13.62
N GLU A 26 4.53 18.78 13.38
CA GLU A 26 3.32 19.56 13.62
C GLU A 26 2.94 20.34 12.38
N SER A 27 1.68 20.19 11.96
CA SER A 27 1.03 20.90 10.86
C SER A 27 1.86 20.89 9.58
N LEU A 28 2.35 19.71 9.19
CA LEU A 28 3.16 19.57 7.99
C LEU A 28 2.33 19.79 6.74
N HIS A 29 2.84 20.66 5.86
CA HIS A 29 2.31 20.86 4.51
C HIS A 29 3.44 20.68 3.50
N LEU A 30 3.13 19.97 2.41
CA LEU A 30 4.03 19.82 1.28
C LEU A 30 3.23 19.70 -0.01
N THR A 31 3.65 20.45 -1.03
CA THR A 31 3.09 20.41 -2.38
C THR A 31 4.18 19.98 -3.36
N LEU A 32 3.90 19.02 -4.22
CA LEU A 32 4.78 18.61 -5.31
C LEU A 32 4.14 18.99 -6.65
N GLY A 33 4.75 19.97 -7.33
CA GLY A 33 4.11 20.61 -8.50
C GLY A 33 2.84 21.32 -8.06
N ASP A 34 1.70 21.00 -8.70
CA ASP A 34 0.38 21.57 -8.37
C ASP A 34 -0.44 20.67 -7.41
N ARG A 35 0.13 19.56 -6.94
CA ARG A 35 -0.58 18.59 -6.11
C ARG A 35 -0.18 18.71 -4.65
N PRO A 36 -1.11 19.04 -3.72
CA PRO A 36 -0.86 18.93 -2.30
C PRO A 36 -0.65 17.45 -1.94
N LEU A 37 0.47 17.15 -1.29
CA LEU A 37 0.85 15.80 -0.89
C LEU A 37 0.62 15.56 0.59
N LEU A 38 0.95 16.56 1.42
CA LEU A 38 0.68 16.57 2.85
C LEU A 38 -0.10 17.84 3.19
N SER A 39 -1.14 17.72 3.99
CA SER A 39 -2.01 18.83 4.39
C SER A 39 -2.31 18.73 5.89
N GLY A 40 -1.62 19.56 6.70
CA GLY A 40 -1.84 19.62 8.14
C GLY A 40 -1.52 18.30 8.86
N THR A 41 -0.47 17.60 8.45
CA THR A 41 -0.09 16.28 9.01
C THR A 41 0.64 16.46 10.33
N ASP A 42 0.08 15.87 11.40
CA ASP A 42 0.70 15.77 12.71
C ASP A 42 1.14 14.33 12.96
N VAL A 43 2.38 14.14 13.45
CA VAL A 43 2.88 12.82 13.78
C VAL A 43 3.93 12.88 14.89
N THR A 44 3.84 11.94 15.82
CA THR A 44 4.83 11.77 16.87
C THR A 44 5.31 10.33 16.90
N VAL A 45 6.62 10.15 16.91
CA VAL A 45 7.28 8.85 17.10
C VAL A 45 8.22 8.99 18.29
N SER A 46 7.97 8.27 19.36
CA SER A 46 8.77 8.27 20.59
C SER A 46 9.22 6.84 20.92
N THR A 47 10.10 6.71 21.90
CA THR A 47 10.51 5.41 22.41
C THR A 47 9.28 4.53 22.73
N GLY A 48 9.27 3.30 22.22
CA GLY A 48 8.13 2.37 22.33
C GLY A 48 7.01 2.57 21.32
N SER A 49 7.00 3.66 20.53
CA SER A 49 6.04 3.82 19.43
C SER A 49 6.28 2.77 18.34
N ARG A 50 5.18 2.24 17.79
CA ARG A 50 5.15 1.32 16.65
C ARG A 50 4.15 1.87 15.64
N LEU A 51 4.58 2.89 14.88
CA LEU A 51 3.73 3.62 13.94
C LEU A 51 3.86 3.02 12.55
N ALA A 52 2.76 2.59 11.96
CA ALA A 52 2.66 2.32 10.53
C ALA A 52 2.15 3.56 9.78
N ILE A 53 2.79 3.92 8.68
CA ILE A 53 2.32 4.95 7.75
C ILE A 53 1.74 4.22 6.55
N VAL A 54 0.43 4.35 6.36
CA VAL A 54 -0.33 3.62 5.33
C VAL A 54 -1.02 4.59 4.37
N GLY A 55 -1.53 4.05 3.27
CA GLY A 55 -2.22 4.80 2.23
C GLY A 55 -1.82 4.31 0.83
N ASP A 56 -2.58 4.72 -0.18
CA ASP A 56 -2.32 4.38 -1.59
C ASP A 56 -0.96 4.88 -2.08
N ASN A 57 -0.50 4.30 -3.20
CA ASN A 57 0.75 4.74 -3.82
C ASN A 57 0.63 6.20 -4.28
N GLY A 58 1.70 6.98 -4.03
CA GLY A 58 1.73 8.41 -4.35
C GLY A 58 1.00 9.30 -3.33
N ARG A 59 0.62 8.79 -2.15
CA ARG A 59 0.04 9.59 -1.04
C ARG A 59 1.09 10.26 -0.15
N GLY A 60 2.38 10.08 -0.43
CA GLY A 60 3.44 10.78 0.31
C GLY A 60 4.03 10.00 1.48
N LYS A 61 3.82 8.68 1.59
CA LYS A 61 4.38 7.84 2.66
C LYS A 61 5.90 7.99 2.78
N THR A 62 6.63 7.66 1.70
CA THR A 62 8.10 7.82 1.61
C THR A 62 8.52 9.27 1.83
N THR A 63 7.77 10.23 1.28
CA THR A 63 8.05 11.66 1.43
C THR A 63 7.95 12.10 2.89
N LEU A 64 6.94 11.61 3.61
CA LEU A 64 6.79 11.88 5.04
C LEU A 64 7.96 11.29 5.83
N LEU A 65 8.38 10.05 5.56
CA LEU A 65 9.58 9.49 6.19
C LEU A 65 10.84 10.34 5.92
N HIS A 66 11.01 10.87 4.70
CA HIS A 66 12.11 11.76 4.36
C HIS A 66 12.05 13.10 5.13
N ILE A 67 10.85 13.65 5.34
CA ILE A 67 10.68 14.85 6.17
C ILE A 67 11.00 14.53 7.63
N LEU A 68 10.50 13.42 8.17
CA LEU A 68 10.78 12.98 9.54
C LEU A 68 12.28 12.74 9.76
N ALA A 69 12.97 12.21 8.77
CA ALA A 69 14.43 12.03 8.79
C ALA A 69 15.23 13.33 8.58
N GLY A 70 14.60 14.44 8.19
CA GLY A 70 15.30 15.72 7.92
C GLY A 70 15.99 15.78 6.56
N ILE A 71 15.71 14.85 5.68
CA ILE A 71 16.26 14.80 4.32
C ILE A 71 15.52 15.78 3.41
N LEU A 72 14.20 15.90 3.61
CA LEU A 72 13.35 16.82 2.86
C LEU A 72 12.76 17.85 3.80
N LYS A 73 12.70 19.10 3.33
CA LYS A 73 12.10 20.22 4.07
C LYS A 73 10.62 20.34 3.66
N PRO A 74 9.67 20.41 4.59
CA PRO A 74 8.27 20.72 4.25
C PRO A 74 8.14 22.20 3.83
N ASP A 75 7.05 22.53 3.12
CA ASP A 75 6.72 23.91 2.76
C ASP A 75 6.35 24.72 4.01
N SER A 76 5.64 24.08 4.95
CA SER A 76 5.33 24.67 6.27
C SER A 76 5.16 23.59 7.32
N GLY A 77 5.15 23.97 8.59
CA GLY A 77 5.15 23.08 9.74
C GLY A 77 6.53 22.99 10.40
N VAL A 78 6.59 22.29 11.51
CA VAL A 78 7.82 22.15 12.32
C VAL A 78 8.11 20.67 12.58
N VAL A 79 9.37 20.27 12.49
CA VAL A 79 9.83 18.93 12.87
C VAL A 79 10.95 19.03 13.89
N THR A 80 10.69 18.54 15.09
CA THR A 80 11.65 18.41 16.17
C THR A 80 12.16 16.98 16.24
N ARG A 81 13.48 16.80 16.39
CA ARG A 81 14.14 15.50 16.47
C ARG A 81 15.07 15.49 17.66
N VAL A 82 14.93 14.49 18.51
CA VAL A 82 15.77 14.26 19.69
C VAL A 82 16.14 12.79 19.71
N GLY A 83 17.42 12.47 19.82
CA GLY A 83 17.92 11.11 19.83
C GLY A 83 18.61 10.67 18.54
N SER A 84 19.14 9.45 18.54
CA SER A 84 19.73 8.82 17.36
C SER A 84 18.65 8.30 16.43
N LEU A 85 18.79 8.57 15.14
CA LEU A 85 17.81 8.23 14.10
C LEU A 85 18.48 7.51 12.94
N VAL A 86 17.85 6.44 12.47
CA VAL A 86 18.23 5.74 11.24
C VAL A 86 17.04 5.64 10.30
N LEU A 87 17.24 6.00 9.04
CA LEU A 87 16.29 5.76 7.95
C LEU A 87 16.87 4.73 6.97
N VAL A 88 16.15 3.65 6.73
CA VAL A 88 16.43 2.70 5.65
C VAL A 88 15.47 2.97 4.48
N LYS A 89 16.03 3.41 3.34
CA LYS A 89 15.28 3.78 2.13
C LYS A 89 15.12 2.59 1.20
N GLN A 90 14.04 2.60 0.40
CA GLN A 90 13.84 1.65 -0.68
C GLN A 90 14.84 1.87 -1.83
N ASP A 91 15.02 3.11 -2.28
CA ASP A 91 15.93 3.46 -3.38
C ASP A 91 17.36 3.64 -2.91
N MET A 92 18.29 3.15 -3.72
CA MET A 92 19.70 3.06 -3.37
C MET A 92 20.59 3.72 -4.41
N ALA A 93 21.09 4.91 -4.07
CA ALA A 93 22.23 5.46 -4.78
C ALA A 93 23.46 4.54 -4.61
N THR A 94 24.25 4.39 -5.68
CA THR A 94 25.56 3.70 -5.62
C THR A 94 26.53 4.55 -4.79
N GLU A 95 26.99 4.00 -3.66
CA GLU A 95 27.86 4.69 -2.71
C GLU A 95 29.36 4.50 -3.02
N GLY A 96 29.78 4.62 -4.27
CA GLY A 96 31.20 4.55 -4.65
C GLY A 96 31.89 3.25 -4.20
N ASP A 97 33.11 3.39 -3.64
CA ASP A 97 33.95 2.26 -3.22
C ASP A 97 33.77 1.84 -1.75
N ARG A 98 32.68 2.25 -1.10
CA ARG A 98 32.41 1.88 0.30
C ARG A 98 32.22 0.37 0.45
N THR A 99 32.78 -0.19 1.52
CA THR A 99 32.65 -1.61 1.87
C THR A 99 31.52 -1.86 2.87
N VAL A 100 31.16 -3.12 3.04
CA VAL A 100 30.25 -3.56 4.12
C VAL A 100 30.83 -3.19 5.48
N GLY A 101 32.16 -3.33 5.66
CA GLY A 101 32.86 -2.94 6.89
C GLY A 101 32.76 -1.47 7.22
N ASP A 102 32.85 -0.58 6.21
CA ASP A 102 32.68 0.88 6.42
C ASP A 102 31.27 1.21 6.95
N LEU A 103 30.24 0.53 6.42
CA LEU A 103 28.87 0.73 6.86
C LEU A 103 28.67 0.26 8.31
N ILE A 104 29.24 -0.90 8.66
CA ILE A 104 29.22 -1.41 10.04
C ILE A 104 29.96 -0.48 10.98
N ALA A 105 31.16 0.00 10.57
CA ALA A 105 31.98 0.90 11.37
C ALA A 105 31.27 2.22 11.66
N GLU A 106 30.55 2.79 10.68
CA GLU A 106 29.75 4.01 10.85
C GLU A 106 28.58 3.76 11.83
N ALA A 107 27.86 2.66 11.68
CA ALA A 107 26.73 2.31 12.53
C ALA A 107 27.10 2.02 13.98
N THR A 108 28.26 1.39 14.20
CA THR A 108 28.74 1.05 15.55
C THR A 108 29.67 2.11 16.16
N ALA A 109 29.94 3.21 15.44
CA ALA A 109 30.81 4.29 15.92
C ALA A 109 30.40 4.86 17.30
N PRO A 110 29.12 5.11 17.61
CA PRO A 110 28.71 5.58 18.93
C PRO A 110 29.07 4.59 20.05
N SER A 111 28.86 3.28 19.82
CA SER A 111 29.19 2.23 20.78
C SER A 111 30.71 2.13 21.02
N ARG A 112 31.50 2.18 19.95
CA ARG A 112 32.96 2.17 20.05
C ARG A 112 33.50 3.41 20.77
N ALA A 113 32.94 4.59 20.51
CA ALA A 113 33.31 5.82 21.18
C ALA A 113 33.00 5.74 22.69
N ALA A 114 31.86 5.17 23.08
CA ALA A 114 31.49 4.99 24.48
C ALA A 114 32.44 4.03 25.20
N LEU A 115 32.83 2.91 24.57
CA LEU A 115 33.83 1.98 25.12
C LEU A 115 35.19 2.63 25.25
N GLN A 116 35.63 3.37 24.23
CA GLN A 116 36.89 4.09 24.27
C GLN A 116 36.92 5.14 25.40
N ALA A 117 35.81 5.87 25.58
CA ALA A 117 35.70 6.84 26.66
C ALA A 117 35.76 6.14 28.05
N LEU A 118 35.14 4.96 28.16
CA LEU A 118 35.19 4.16 29.39
C LEU A 118 36.61 3.68 29.69
N ASP A 119 37.35 3.19 28.68
CA ASP A 119 38.75 2.76 28.81
C ASP A 119 39.64 3.90 29.26
N VAL A 120 39.50 5.09 28.66
CA VAL A 120 40.25 6.30 29.02
C VAL A 120 39.96 6.73 30.46
N ALA A 121 38.68 6.77 30.85
CA ALA A 121 38.29 7.16 32.21
C ALA A 121 38.75 6.11 33.25
N THR A 122 38.74 4.84 32.91
CA THR A 122 39.27 3.76 33.76
C THR A 122 40.77 3.92 34.00
N ALA A 123 41.53 4.21 32.93
CA ALA A 123 42.97 4.42 33.03
C ALA A 123 43.33 5.67 33.88
N ALA A 124 42.55 6.76 33.74
CA ALA A 124 42.72 7.98 34.53
C ALA A 124 42.46 7.72 36.03
N LEU A 125 41.40 7.01 36.37
CA LEU A 125 41.10 6.58 37.74
C LEU A 125 42.25 5.71 38.33
N ALA A 126 42.77 4.77 37.53
CA ALA A 126 43.89 3.93 37.96
C ALA A 126 45.21 4.71 38.17
N ALA A 127 45.38 5.83 37.47
CA ALA A 127 46.48 6.78 37.66
C ALA A 127 46.30 7.73 38.87
N GLY A 128 45.14 7.71 39.51
CA GLY A 128 44.83 8.56 40.67
C GLY A 128 44.24 9.90 40.33
N ASP A 129 43.82 10.12 39.07
CA ASP A 129 43.18 11.35 38.61
C ASP A 129 41.72 11.42 39.10
N ASP A 130 41.19 12.63 39.25
CA ASP A 130 39.78 12.86 39.59
C ASP A 130 38.89 12.64 38.37
N ALA A 131 38.69 11.39 38.00
CA ALA A 131 37.95 10.98 36.81
C ALA A 131 36.64 10.21 37.12
N ALA A 132 36.14 10.26 38.38
CA ALA A 132 34.97 9.51 38.81
C ALA A 132 33.69 9.86 38.02
N ASP A 133 33.46 11.16 37.76
CA ASP A 133 32.31 11.62 36.99
C ASP A 133 32.43 11.21 35.52
N ALA A 134 33.61 11.28 34.93
CA ALA A 134 33.87 10.85 33.56
C ALA A 134 33.67 9.32 33.40
N TYR A 135 34.13 8.54 34.36
CA TYR A 135 33.90 7.09 34.39
C TYR A 135 32.41 6.77 34.47
N SER A 136 31.68 7.38 35.40
CA SER A 136 30.26 7.17 35.56
C SER A 136 29.47 7.49 34.29
N ALA A 137 29.75 8.64 33.65
CA ALA A 137 29.13 9.05 32.42
C ALA A 137 29.45 8.10 31.25
N ALA A 138 30.71 7.66 31.12
CA ALA A 138 31.12 6.73 30.08
C ALA A 138 30.52 5.34 30.27
N LEU A 139 30.43 4.85 31.51
CA LEU A 139 29.80 3.57 31.85
C LEU A 139 28.29 3.62 31.55
N GLU A 140 27.61 4.70 31.91
CA GLU A 140 26.20 4.91 31.59
C GLU A 140 25.96 4.93 30.08
N ALA A 141 26.79 5.63 29.31
CA ALA A 141 26.71 5.66 27.86
C ALA A 141 26.95 4.29 27.23
N ALA A 142 27.98 3.55 27.67
CA ALA A 142 28.29 2.22 27.19
C ALA A 142 27.15 1.21 27.53
N THR A 143 26.59 1.32 28.74
CA THR A 143 25.47 0.48 29.17
C THR A 143 24.19 0.79 28.38
N ARG A 144 23.86 2.06 28.18
CA ARG A 144 22.69 2.49 27.41
C ARG A 144 22.74 2.02 25.96
N LEU A 145 23.91 2.05 25.33
CA LEU A 145 24.12 1.60 23.94
C LEU A 145 24.31 0.08 23.84
N ASP A 146 24.38 -0.64 24.96
CA ASP A 146 24.80 -2.03 24.99
C ASP A 146 26.05 -2.24 24.12
N ALA A 147 27.07 -1.40 24.38
CA ALA A 147 28.17 -1.15 23.45
C ALA A 147 29.07 -2.36 23.24
N TRP A 148 29.17 -3.25 24.25
CA TRP A 148 30.02 -4.46 24.20
C TRP A 148 29.54 -5.47 23.16
N ASP A 149 28.22 -5.53 22.89
CA ASP A 149 27.60 -6.48 21.97
C ASP A 149 27.27 -5.87 20.59
N ALA A 150 27.66 -4.61 20.32
CA ALA A 150 27.25 -3.90 19.12
C ALA A 150 27.64 -4.62 17.82
N ASP A 151 28.89 -5.06 17.68
CA ASP A 151 29.36 -5.79 16.48
C ASP A 151 28.65 -7.15 16.36
N ARG A 152 28.44 -7.87 17.47
CA ARG A 152 27.73 -9.15 17.50
C ARG A 152 26.27 -9.01 17.08
N ARG A 153 25.57 -7.97 17.51
CA ARG A 153 24.17 -7.71 17.08
C ARG A 153 24.09 -7.51 15.58
N VAL A 154 25.04 -6.78 15.00
CA VAL A 154 25.10 -6.60 13.54
C VAL A 154 25.37 -7.93 12.82
N ASP A 155 26.32 -8.75 13.32
CA ASP A 155 26.62 -10.06 12.72
C ASP A 155 25.40 -11.01 12.78
N ILE A 156 24.65 -11.01 13.89
CA ILE A 156 23.39 -11.76 14.01
C ILE A 156 22.35 -11.26 13.00
N ALA A 157 22.23 -9.94 12.81
CA ALA A 157 21.30 -9.38 11.86
C ALA A 157 21.69 -9.67 10.40
N LEU A 158 22.98 -9.63 10.07
CA LEU A 158 23.48 -10.03 8.74
C LEU A 158 23.13 -11.50 8.44
N ALA A 159 23.38 -12.39 9.41
CA ALA A 159 23.05 -13.81 9.27
C ALA A 159 21.53 -14.02 9.14
N GLY A 160 20.72 -13.38 9.99
CA GLY A 160 19.25 -13.52 10.00
C GLY A 160 18.56 -13.03 8.73
N LEU A 161 19.13 -12.03 8.06
CA LEU A 161 18.63 -11.51 6.77
C LEU A 161 19.33 -12.16 5.55
N ASN A 162 20.17 -13.17 5.74
CA ASN A 162 20.97 -13.77 4.67
C ASN A 162 21.70 -12.69 3.84
N ALA A 163 22.29 -11.72 4.54
CA ALA A 163 23.02 -10.60 3.96
C ALA A 163 24.53 -10.91 3.85
N CYS A 164 25.24 -10.17 3.00
CA CYS A 164 26.69 -10.33 2.86
C CYS A 164 27.41 -9.96 4.16
N SER A 165 28.15 -10.91 4.75
CA SER A 165 28.94 -10.73 5.98
C SER A 165 30.43 -10.42 5.71
N ASP A 166 30.87 -10.50 4.46
CA ASP A 166 32.24 -10.16 4.04
C ASP A 166 32.44 -8.64 4.16
N ARG A 167 33.19 -8.23 5.19
CA ARG A 167 33.39 -6.81 5.54
C ARG A 167 34.22 -6.06 4.49
N ASP A 168 35.05 -6.74 3.72
CA ASP A 168 35.90 -6.14 2.67
C ASP A 168 35.15 -6.01 1.33
N ARG A 169 33.95 -6.59 1.25
CA ARG A 169 33.15 -6.55 0.03
C ARG A 169 32.65 -5.14 -0.26
N VAL A 170 32.95 -4.64 -1.45
CA VAL A 170 32.51 -3.32 -1.91
C VAL A 170 31.01 -3.34 -2.21
N LEU A 171 30.24 -2.41 -1.66
CA LEU A 171 28.77 -2.35 -1.77
C LEU A 171 28.29 -2.25 -3.22
N SER A 172 29.02 -1.56 -4.10
CA SER A 172 28.68 -1.45 -5.53
C SER A 172 28.73 -2.77 -6.29
N THR A 173 29.46 -3.77 -5.79
CA THR A 173 29.57 -5.12 -6.39
C THR A 173 28.41 -6.04 -6.01
N LEU A 174 27.62 -5.68 -5.02
CA LEU A 174 26.47 -6.43 -4.57
C LEU A 174 25.24 -6.12 -5.45
N SER A 175 24.34 -7.08 -5.60
CA SER A 175 23.02 -6.82 -6.20
C SER A 175 22.21 -5.82 -5.37
N VAL A 176 21.18 -5.19 -5.96
CA VAL A 176 20.30 -4.25 -5.24
C VAL A 176 19.73 -4.89 -3.98
N GLY A 177 19.20 -6.12 -4.08
CA GLY A 177 18.64 -6.82 -2.93
C GLY A 177 19.68 -7.19 -1.87
N GLN A 178 20.90 -7.56 -2.26
CA GLN A 178 21.99 -7.83 -1.31
C GLN A 178 22.40 -6.55 -0.57
N ARG A 179 22.58 -5.44 -1.26
CA ARG A 179 22.87 -4.14 -0.64
C ARG A 179 21.78 -3.73 0.36
N TYR A 180 20.52 -3.89 -0.04
CA TYR A 180 19.40 -3.59 0.83
C TYR A 180 19.44 -4.40 2.12
N ARG A 181 19.62 -5.73 2.02
CA ARG A 181 19.69 -6.61 3.19
C ARG A 181 20.85 -6.26 4.12
N VAL A 182 22.04 -5.92 3.59
CA VAL A 182 23.16 -5.45 4.41
C VAL A 182 22.79 -4.20 5.20
N ARG A 183 22.21 -3.19 4.55
CA ARG A 183 21.81 -1.95 5.23
C ARG A 183 20.74 -2.15 6.28
N LEU A 184 19.73 -2.94 5.96
CA LEU A 184 18.68 -3.29 6.90
C LEU A 184 19.26 -4.04 8.11
N ALA A 185 20.15 -5.00 7.90
CA ALA A 185 20.82 -5.73 8.96
C ALA A 185 21.64 -4.81 9.86
N VAL A 186 22.43 -3.90 9.27
CA VAL A 186 23.23 -2.93 10.03
C VAL A 186 22.35 -1.96 10.81
N ALA A 187 21.25 -1.50 10.23
CA ALA A 187 20.29 -0.64 10.92
C ALA A 187 19.63 -1.33 12.12
N LEU A 188 19.22 -2.60 11.96
CA LEU A 188 18.65 -3.40 13.05
C LEU A 188 19.67 -3.71 14.15
N GLY A 189 20.92 -4.04 13.78
CA GLY A 189 22.00 -4.36 14.72
C GLY A 189 22.52 -3.15 15.50
N SER A 190 22.44 -1.94 14.92
CA SER A 190 22.88 -0.69 15.57
C SER A 190 21.92 -0.18 16.65
N THR A 191 20.70 -0.69 16.72
CA THR A 191 19.65 -0.36 17.71
C THR A 191 19.53 1.14 17.98
N PRO A 192 19.19 1.98 16.98
CA PRO A 192 19.01 3.42 17.18
C PRO A 192 17.80 3.71 18.08
N ASP A 193 17.74 4.90 18.69
CA ASP A 193 16.58 5.33 19.47
C ASP A 193 15.32 5.42 18.61
N LEU A 194 15.48 5.77 17.32
CA LEU A 194 14.38 5.94 16.37
C LEU A 194 14.75 5.28 15.03
N LEU A 195 13.90 4.37 14.57
CA LEU A 195 14.09 3.63 13.34
C LEU A 195 12.97 3.93 12.36
N LEU A 196 13.32 4.45 11.18
CA LEU A 196 12.40 4.71 10.08
C LEU A 196 12.67 3.71 8.95
N LEU A 197 11.65 3.01 8.50
CA LEU A 197 11.76 1.96 7.49
C LEU A 197 10.79 2.23 6.33
N ASP A 198 11.33 2.23 5.11
CA ASP A 198 10.54 2.36 3.88
C ASP A 198 10.55 1.03 3.12
N GLU A 199 9.40 0.35 3.10
CA GLU A 199 9.18 -0.97 2.48
C GLU A 199 10.24 -2.03 2.89
N PRO A 200 10.40 -2.33 4.20
CA PRO A 200 11.48 -3.19 4.68
C PRO A 200 11.35 -4.66 4.28
N THR A 201 10.21 -5.07 3.77
CA THR A 201 9.92 -6.44 3.35
C THR A 201 10.44 -6.77 1.95
N ASN A 202 10.78 -5.76 1.15
CA ASN A 202 11.29 -5.95 -0.20
C ASN A 202 12.62 -6.75 -0.19
N HIS A 203 12.75 -7.69 -1.11
CA HIS A 203 13.95 -8.53 -1.28
C HIS A 203 14.25 -9.49 -0.10
N LEU A 204 13.31 -9.72 0.81
CA LEU A 204 13.42 -10.73 1.86
C LEU A 204 12.67 -12.01 1.47
N ASP A 205 13.22 -13.13 1.90
CA ASP A 205 12.54 -14.43 1.88
C ASP A 205 11.73 -14.63 3.17
N ALA A 206 11.01 -15.74 3.27
CA ALA A 206 10.15 -16.02 4.43
C ALA A 206 10.92 -16.06 5.76
N ALA A 207 12.16 -16.57 5.75
CA ALA A 207 13.02 -16.61 6.95
C ALA A 207 13.47 -15.20 7.35
N GLY A 208 13.90 -14.39 6.37
CA GLY A 208 14.26 -12.98 6.58
C GLY A 208 13.07 -12.13 7.07
N LEU A 209 11.87 -12.37 6.55
CA LEU A 209 10.64 -11.70 7.01
C LEU A 209 10.29 -12.06 8.46
N SER A 210 10.42 -13.33 8.84
CA SER A 210 10.20 -13.77 10.22
C SER A 210 11.20 -13.13 11.18
N PHE A 211 12.48 -13.14 10.80
CA PHE A 211 13.55 -12.50 11.56
C PHE A 211 13.32 -10.99 11.70
N LEU A 212 12.98 -10.30 10.61
CA LEU A 212 12.66 -8.87 10.62
C LEU A 212 11.50 -8.58 11.59
N THR A 213 10.41 -9.33 11.49
CA THR A 213 9.21 -9.16 12.33
C THR A 213 9.56 -9.27 13.81
N GLU A 214 10.32 -10.30 14.21
CA GLU A 214 10.79 -10.49 15.58
C GLU A 214 11.64 -9.31 16.05
N ARG A 215 12.63 -8.88 15.26
CA ARG A 215 13.51 -7.77 15.61
C ARG A 215 12.79 -6.42 15.72
N LEU A 216 11.81 -6.16 14.87
CA LEU A 216 11.02 -4.93 14.95
C LEU A 216 10.07 -4.92 16.15
N ARG A 217 9.52 -6.10 16.52
CA ARG A 217 8.69 -6.24 17.72
C ARG A 217 9.51 -5.94 18.99
N ASP A 218 10.73 -6.48 19.04
CA ASP A 218 11.62 -6.37 20.21
C ASP A 218 12.47 -5.10 20.23
N HIS A 219 12.38 -4.25 19.20
CA HIS A 219 13.19 -3.03 19.12
C HIS A 219 12.92 -2.11 20.31
N PRO A 220 13.94 -1.70 21.09
CA PRO A 220 13.72 -0.92 22.31
C PRO A 220 13.28 0.52 22.05
N GLY A 221 13.66 1.08 20.89
CA GLY A 221 13.38 2.44 20.49
C GLY A 221 12.00 2.65 19.85
N GLY A 222 11.79 3.82 19.26
CA GLY A 222 10.62 4.16 18.46
C GLY A 222 10.77 3.69 17.02
N LEU A 223 9.66 3.23 16.43
CA LEU A 223 9.59 2.75 15.07
C LEU A 223 8.52 3.49 14.27
N ALA A 224 8.86 3.95 13.06
CA ALA A 224 7.89 4.29 12.04
C ALA A 224 8.21 3.53 10.76
N LEU A 225 7.20 2.85 10.20
CA LEU A 225 7.38 2.03 9.01
C LEU A 225 6.31 2.28 7.95
N VAL A 226 6.74 2.23 6.70
CA VAL A 226 5.88 2.13 5.52
C VAL A 226 6.00 0.71 5.03
N SER A 227 4.90 -0.01 4.89
CA SER A 227 4.89 -1.35 4.30
C SER A 227 3.53 -1.68 3.70
N HIS A 228 3.55 -2.55 2.70
CA HIS A 228 2.39 -3.20 2.12
C HIS A 228 2.18 -4.63 2.66
N ASP A 229 3.12 -5.16 3.44
CA ASP A 229 3.01 -6.48 4.08
C ASP A 229 2.06 -6.41 5.28
N ARG A 230 0.83 -6.91 5.09
CA ARG A 230 -0.24 -6.89 6.10
C ARG A 230 0.11 -7.69 7.35
N ALA A 231 0.83 -8.80 7.20
CA ALA A 231 1.27 -9.61 8.33
C ALA A 231 2.29 -8.85 9.19
N LEU A 232 3.28 -8.19 8.57
CA LEU A 232 4.22 -7.34 9.30
C LEU A 232 3.50 -6.20 10.01
N LEU A 233 2.56 -5.53 9.35
CA LEU A 233 1.78 -4.43 9.94
C LEU A 233 0.96 -4.91 11.14
N ARG A 234 0.30 -6.07 11.04
CA ARG A 234 -0.47 -6.67 12.13
C ARG A 234 0.40 -7.07 13.31
N ASP A 235 1.56 -7.64 13.03
CA ASP A 235 2.45 -8.19 14.05
C ASP A 235 3.23 -7.11 14.82
N VAL A 236 3.51 -5.97 14.19
CA VAL A 236 4.43 -4.96 14.72
C VAL A 236 3.73 -3.65 15.07
N ALA A 237 2.82 -3.15 14.23
CA ALA A 237 2.28 -1.81 14.41
C ALA A 237 1.17 -1.76 15.48
N THR A 238 1.27 -0.78 16.39
CA THR A 238 0.25 -0.51 17.41
C THR A 238 -0.59 0.72 17.08
N SER A 239 -0.11 1.57 16.18
CA SER A 239 -0.80 2.76 15.68
C SER A 239 -0.57 2.94 14.19
N PHE A 240 -1.53 3.55 13.52
CA PHE A 240 -1.56 3.74 12.07
C PHE A 240 -1.83 5.19 11.73
N LEU A 241 -0.96 5.79 10.91
CA LEU A 241 -1.22 7.08 10.26
C LEU A 241 -1.65 6.80 8.83
N ASP A 242 -2.92 7.04 8.53
CA ASP A 242 -3.52 6.84 7.21
C ASP A 242 -3.50 8.15 6.42
N LEU A 243 -2.83 8.14 5.27
CA LEU A 243 -2.71 9.28 4.35
C LEU A 243 -3.73 9.22 3.21
N ASP A 244 -4.62 8.24 3.20
CA ASP A 244 -5.68 8.15 2.20
C ASP A 244 -6.70 9.30 2.38
N PRO A 245 -7.45 9.63 1.33
CA PRO A 245 -8.44 10.70 1.39
C PRO A 245 -9.47 10.47 2.49
N THR A 246 -9.73 11.51 3.23
CA THR A 246 -10.78 11.60 4.23
C THR A 246 -11.80 12.68 3.84
N ARG A 247 -12.92 12.74 4.54
CA ARG A 247 -13.98 13.73 4.30
C ARG A 247 -13.48 15.17 4.34
N ASP A 248 -12.56 15.49 5.24
CA ASP A 248 -12.00 16.83 5.45
C ASP A 248 -10.60 17.02 4.84
N GLY A 249 -10.07 15.99 4.16
CA GLY A 249 -8.75 16.02 3.52
C GLY A 249 -7.58 15.94 4.49
N LEU A 250 -7.80 15.66 5.78
CA LEU A 250 -6.75 15.54 6.79
C LEU A 250 -6.38 14.08 7.02
N PRO A 251 -5.09 13.77 7.24
CA PRO A 251 -4.66 12.42 7.63
C PRO A 251 -5.33 11.98 8.94
N ARG A 252 -5.49 10.67 9.11
CA ARG A 252 -6.07 10.08 10.32
C ARG A 252 -5.09 9.19 11.04
N THR A 253 -5.10 9.29 12.36
CA THR A 253 -4.34 8.38 13.22
C THR A 253 -5.30 7.43 13.93
N TYR A 254 -5.03 6.13 13.83
CA TYR A 254 -5.79 5.07 14.47
C TYR A 254 -4.91 4.35 15.49
N ALA A 255 -5.46 4.06 16.65
CA ALA A 255 -4.86 3.21 17.67
C ALA A 255 -5.56 1.85 17.70
N GLY A 256 -5.00 0.90 18.46
CA GLY A 256 -5.58 -0.44 18.61
C GLY A 256 -5.10 -1.46 17.58
N GLY A 257 -3.91 -1.20 17.01
CA GLY A 257 -3.28 -2.13 16.06
C GLY A 257 -3.98 -2.18 14.71
N TYR A 258 -3.74 -3.26 13.98
CA TYR A 258 -4.24 -3.45 12.62
C TYR A 258 -5.78 -3.48 12.57
N GLU A 259 -6.40 -4.20 13.48
CA GLU A 259 -7.85 -4.32 13.59
C GLU A 259 -8.50 -2.97 13.91
N GLY A 260 -7.91 -2.21 14.85
CA GLY A 260 -8.38 -0.86 15.20
C GLY A 260 -8.33 0.11 14.02
N TRP A 261 -7.30 0.01 13.17
CA TRP A 261 -7.19 0.78 11.93
C TRP A 261 -8.30 0.40 10.94
N ILE A 262 -8.48 -0.90 10.65
CA ILE A 262 -9.51 -1.38 9.71
C ILE A 262 -10.91 -0.96 10.15
N GLU A 263 -11.26 -1.21 11.42
CA GLU A 263 -12.58 -0.83 11.96
C GLU A 263 -12.78 0.69 11.98
N GLY A 264 -11.77 1.44 12.40
CA GLY A 264 -11.81 2.90 12.43
C GLY A 264 -12.06 3.48 11.04
N ARG A 265 -11.30 3.01 10.05
CA ARG A 265 -11.44 3.39 8.64
C ARG A 265 -12.81 3.04 8.07
N GLN A 266 -13.32 1.85 8.36
CA GLN A 266 -14.65 1.43 7.92
C GLN A 266 -15.76 2.30 8.51
N ARG A 267 -15.68 2.64 9.80
CA ARG A 267 -16.65 3.52 10.48
C ARG A 267 -16.64 4.93 9.90
N GLU A 268 -15.46 5.54 9.72
CA GLU A 268 -15.34 6.88 9.14
C GLU A 268 -15.87 6.92 7.71
N ARG A 269 -15.56 5.90 6.93
CA ARG A 269 -16.03 5.79 5.56
C ARG A 269 -17.55 5.63 5.48
N ALA A 270 -18.14 4.78 6.32
CA ALA A 270 -19.60 4.62 6.37
C ALA A 270 -20.31 5.92 6.74
N ALA A 271 -19.77 6.67 7.70
CA ALA A 271 -20.27 7.99 8.05
C ALA A 271 -20.14 8.98 6.88
N TRP A 272 -19.01 8.99 6.18
CA TRP A 272 -18.80 9.84 5.00
C TRP A 272 -19.79 9.51 3.86
N GLU A 273 -19.96 8.23 3.53
CA GLU A 273 -20.93 7.76 2.53
C GLU A 273 -22.37 8.17 2.89
N GLN A 274 -22.75 8.04 4.16
CA GLN A 274 -24.07 8.45 4.66
C GLN A 274 -24.29 9.96 4.54
N ASP A 275 -23.33 10.76 4.96
CA ASP A 275 -23.41 12.21 4.92
C ASP A 275 -23.49 12.73 3.47
N HIS A 276 -22.65 12.19 2.57
CA HIS A 276 -22.66 12.53 1.15
C HIS A 276 -24.01 12.16 0.52
N ALA A 277 -24.50 10.93 0.76
CA ALA A 277 -25.81 10.49 0.25
C ALA A 277 -26.97 11.37 0.76
N ALA A 278 -26.93 11.78 2.02
CA ALA A 278 -27.95 12.68 2.60
C ALA A 278 -27.93 14.05 1.93
N GLN A 279 -26.75 14.64 1.67
CA GLN A 279 -26.63 15.92 0.96
C GLN A 279 -27.10 15.82 -0.49
N VAL A 280 -26.72 14.74 -1.20
CA VAL A 280 -27.16 14.49 -2.57
C VAL A 280 -28.68 14.31 -2.63
N ALA A 281 -29.28 13.54 -1.73
CA ALA A 281 -30.72 13.34 -1.67
C ALA A 281 -31.47 14.68 -1.41
N ARG A 282 -30.94 15.49 -0.48
CA ARG A 282 -31.50 16.82 -0.19
C ARG A 282 -31.39 17.75 -1.40
N HIS A 283 -30.25 17.76 -2.08
CA HIS A 283 -30.07 18.56 -3.31
C HIS A 283 -31.07 18.14 -4.40
N GLN A 284 -31.28 16.84 -4.61
CA GLN A 284 -32.26 16.31 -5.56
C GLN A 284 -33.69 16.69 -5.19
N GLU A 285 -34.04 16.64 -3.90
CA GLU A 285 -35.36 17.07 -3.41
C GLU A 285 -35.60 18.55 -3.73
N LEU A 286 -34.64 19.41 -3.42
CA LEU A 286 -34.73 20.85 -3.69
C LEU A 286 -34.81 21.14 -5.20
N THR A 287 -34.04 20.41 -6.03
CA THR A 287 -34.09 20.52 -7.49
C THR A 287 -35.47 20.15 -8.02
N ARG A 288 -36.02 19.01 -7.60
CA ARG A 288 -37.40 18.59 -7.97
C ARG A 288 -38.44 19.64 -7.55
N ALA A 289 -38.33 20.16 -6.33
CA ALA A 289 -39.24 21.19 -5.82
C ALA A 289 -39.16 22.51 -6.61
N ALA A 290 -37.97 22.88 -7.11
CA ALA A 290 -37.76 24.03 -7.98
C ALA A 290 -38.37 23.80 -9.37
N ASP A 291 -38.14 22.61 -9.97
CA ASP A 291 -38.67 22.22 -11.29
C ASP A 291 -40.22 22.14 -11.26
N ASP A 292 -40.81 21.58 -10.20
CA ASP A 292 -42.24 21.56 -10.01
C ASP A 292 -42.83 22.99 -9.91
N ALA A 293 -42.13 23.86 -9.18
CA ALA A 293 -42.55 25.26 -9.07
C ALA A 293 -42.44 26.00 -10.43
N ARG A 294 -41.39 25.71 -11.19
CA ARG A 294 -41.17 26.22 -12.57
C ARG A 294 -42.28 25.74 -13.51
N SER A 295 -42.64 24.48 -13.45
CA SER A 295 -43.69 23.87 -14.27
C SER A 295 -45.06 24.50 -13.95
N ARG A 296 -45.37 24.80 -12.68
CA ARG A 296 -46.59 25.52 -12.28
C ARG A 296 -46.62 26.94 -12.79
N LEU A 297 -45.48 27.62 -12.85
CA LEU A 297 -45.36 28.95 -13.45
C LEU A 297 -45.62 28.92 -14.97
N SER A 298 -45.09 27.89 -15.69
CA SER A 298 -45.24 27.73 -17.13
C SER A 298 -46.66 27.27 -17.55
N GLN A 299 -47.32 26.42 -16.74
CA GLN A 299 -48.68 25.93 -16.99
C GLN A 299 -49.77 26.92 -16.58
N GLY A 300 -49.41 27.96 -15.80
CA GLY A 300 -50.30 29.10 -15.49
C GLY A 300 -50.57 30.00 -16.69
N GLY A 301 -50.47 29.45 -17.89
CA GLY A 301 -50.72 30.13 -19.18
C GLY A 301 -52.10 30.78 -19.24
N TRP A 302 -52.07 32.02 -19.58
CA TRP A 302 -53.10 32.98 -19.73
C TRP A 302 -54.28 32.45 -20.59
N ARG A 303 -55.37 32.03 -19.92
CA ARG A 303 -56.69 31.97 -20.58
C ARG A 303 -57.43 33.26 -20.25
N PRO A 304 -57.80 34.09 -21.24
CA PRO A 304 -58.62 35.29 -20.97
C PRO A 304 -60.03 34.84 -20.66
N ASP A 305 -60.42 34.94 -19.40
CA ASP A 305 -61.82 34.80 -19.00
C ASP A 305 -62.37 36.15 -18.53
N LYS A 306 -63.55 36.48 -19.03
CA LYS A 306 -64.24 37.77 -18.85
C LYS A 306 -64.96 37.71 -17.52
N GLY A 307 -64.50 38.40 -16.46
CA GLY A 307 -65.24 38.63 -15.25
C GLY A 307 -64.47 38.67 -13.95
N THR A 308 -64.62 39.76 -13.21
CA THR A 308 -64.44 40.02 -11.77
C THR A 308 -63.47 39.08 -11.02
N GLY A 309 -62.26 39.48 -10.86
CA GLY A 309 -61.30 38.73 -10.05
C GLY A 309 -59.81 39.15 -10.21
N LYS A 310 -59.58 40.35 -10.76
CA LYS A 310 -58.18 40.82 -11.05
C LYS A 310 -57.27 40.86 -9.80
N HIS A 311 -57.79 41.25 -8.65
CA HIS A 311 -56.95 41.32 -7.42
C HIS A 311 -56.60 39.96 -6.84
N GLN A 312 -57.54 39.00 -6.79
CA GLN A 312 -57.25 37.67 -6.27
C GLN A 312 -56.27 36.85 -7.18
N ARG A 313 -56.31 37.06 -8.50
CA ARG A 313 -55.41 36.40 -9.46
C ARG A 313 -54.01 36.98 -9.39
N ALA A 314 -53.84 38.30 -9.25
CA ALA A 314 -52.56 38.96 -9.08
C ALA A 314 -51.87 38.50 -7.79
N THR A 315 -52.61 38.35 -6.70
CA THR A 315 -52.09 37.86 -5.40
C THR A 315 -51.68 36.38 -5.47
N ARG A 316 -52.44 35.53 -6.18
CA ARG A 316 -52.07 34.12 -6.40
C ARG A 316 -50.83 33.97 -7.31
N ALA A 317 -50.73 34.74 -8.39
CA ALA A 317 -49.58 34.74 -9.27
C ALA A 317 -48.32 35.23 -8.53
N ALA A 318 -48.43 36.29 -7.74
CA ALA A 318 -47.33 36.78 -6.90
C ALA A 318 -46.88 35.73 -5.86
N GLY A 319 -47.81 34.98 -5.26
CA GLY A 319 -47.51 33.90 -4.32
C GLY A 319 -46.76 32.73 -4.97
N VAL A 320 -47.13 32.38 -6.21
CA VAL A 320 -46.43 31.31 -6.96
C VAL A 320 -45.01 31.73 -7.34
N VAL A 321 -44.83 32.98 -7.80
CA VAL A 321 -43.50 33.53 -8.10
C VAL A 321 -42.62 33.60 -6.84
N GLN A 322 -43.22 34.07 -5.74
CA GLN A 322 -42.48 34.15 -4.48
C GLN A 322 -42.08 32.75 -3.95
N ALA A 323 -42.95 31.75 -4.08
CA ALA A 323 -42.64 30.37 -3.73
C ALA A 323 -41.56 29.77 -4.62
N PHE A 324 -41.54 30.07 -5.92
CA PHE A 324 -40.50 29.67 -6.83
C PHE A 324 -39.15 30.30 -6.44
N ASN A 325 -39.13 31.63 -6.27
CA ASN A 325 -37.89 32.34 -5.90
C ASN A 325 -37.30 31.81 -4.57
N ARG A 326 -38.17 31.53 -3.58
CA ARG A 326 -37.72 30.93 -2.31
C ARG A 326 -37.04 29.59 -2.53
N ARG A 327 -37.63 28.72 -3.34
CA ARG A 327 -37.04 27.40 -3.65
C ARG A 327 -35.74 27.48 -4.42
N ILE A 328 -35.61 28.44 -5.33
CA ILE A 328 -34.31 28.71 -6.02
C ILE A 328 -33.27 29.17 -5.00
N VAL A 329 -33.59 30.09 -4.10
CA VAL A 329 -32.69 30.54 -3.04
C VAL A 329 -32.32 29.39 -2.09
N ASP A 330 -33.27 28.51 -1.77
CA ASP A 330 -32.98 27.32 -0.94
C ASP A 330 -32.07 26.35 -1.65
N LEU A 331 -32.22 26.14 -2.99
CA LEU A 331 -31.36 25.32 -3.80
C LEU A 331 -29.93 25.93 -3.94
N GLU A 332 -29.86 27.26 -4.19
CA GLU A 332 -28.58 27.98 -4.29
C GLU A 332 -27.79 27.99 -2.98
N ARG A 333 -28.49 27.98 -1.84
CA ARG A 333 -27.86 27.90 -0.51
C ARG A 333 -27.40 26.49 -0.15
N HIS A 334 -28.00 25.47 -0.76
CA HIS A 334 -27.67 24.10 -0.48
C HIS A 334 -26.58 23.63 -1.47
N GLN A 335 -25.34 23.76 -1.06
CA GLN A 335 -24.17 23.18 -1.77
C GLN A 335 -23.87 21.79 -1.18
N ILE A 336 -23.38 20.89 -2.03
CA ILE A 336 -22.84 19.62 -1.58
C ILE A 336 -21.39 19.88 -1.13
N ASP A 337 -21.21 20.09 0.17
CA ASP A 337 -19.91 20.40 0.76
C ASP A 337 -19.09 19.15 1.06
N VAL A 338 -19.76 18.00 1.23
CA VAL A 338 -19.10 16.73 1.47
C VAL A 338 -18.59 16.18 0.13
N PRO A 339 -17.27 16.01 -0.03
CA PRO A 339 -16.71 15.44 -1.26
C PRO A 339 -17.23 14.02 -1.50
N GLU A 340 -17.23 13.59 -2.77
CA GLU A 340 -17.60 12.23 -3.11
C GLU A 340 -16.62 11.24 -2.49
N PRO A 341 -17.11 10.20 -1.76
CA PRO A 341 -16.25 9.18 -1.20
C PRO A 341 -15.48 8.44 -2.29
N PRO A 342 -14.23 7.99 -2.02
CA PRO A 342 -13.49 7.15 -2.95
C PRO A 342 -14.31 5.92 -3.36
N LEU A 343 -14.12 5.47 -4.59
CA LEU A 343 -14.82 4.30 -5.11
C LEU A 343 -14.48 3.04 -4.30
N ARG A 344 -15.45 2.14 -4.15
CA ARG A 344 -15.24 0.79 -3.61
C ARG A 344 -15.15 -0.20 -4.74
N LEU A 345 -14.36 -1.27 -4.52
CA LEU A 345 -14.40 -2.44 -5.39
C LEU A 345 -15.84 -2.98 -5.46
N ALA A 346 -16.42 -2.93 -6.64
CA ALA A 346 -17.69 -3.56 -6.93
C ALA A 346 -17.42 -4.87 -7.67
N TRP A 347 -17.37 -5.98 -6.91
CA TRP A 347 -17.14 -7.29 -7.50
C TRP A 347 -18.39 -7.72 -8.30
N PRO A 348 -18.26 -8.03 -9.60
CA PRO A 348 -19.41 -8.43 -10.41
C PRO A 348 -20.00 -9.76 -9.92
N THR A 349 -21.31 -9.88 -9.97
CA THR A 349 -21.98 -11.16 -9.70
C THR A 349 -21.55 -12.18 -10.74
N SER A 350 -20.95 -13.30 -10.30
CA SER A 350 -20.51 -14.35 -11.20
C SER A 350 -21.67 -15.20 -11.70
N SER A 351 -21.68 -15.46 -13.01
CA SER A 351 -22.58 -16.43 -13.65
C SER A 351 -21.97 -17.82 -13.77
N ALA A 352 -20.82 -18.07 -13.17
CA ALA A 352 -20.09 -19.33 -13.22
C ALA A 352 -20.94 -20.49 -12.66
N ARG A 353 -20.88 -21.64 -13.35
CA ARG A 353 -21.61 -22.84 -12.98
C ARG A 353 -20.72 -23.74 -12.12
N THR A 354 -21.15 -24.06 -10.91
CA THR A 354 -20.47 -25.01 -10.03
C THR A 354 -20.47 -26.42 -10.59
N GLY A 355 -19.39 -27.16 -10.36
CA GLY A 355 -19.26 -28.58 -10.76
C GLY A 355 -19.01 -28.85 -12.25
N GLN A 356 -18.98 -27.82 -13.11
CA GLN A 356 -18.61 -27.99 -14.51
C GLN A 356 -17.08 -28.13 -14.62
N ASN A 357 -16.60 -29.21 -15.27
CA ASN A 357 -15.17 -29.36 -15.52
C ASN A 357 -14.65 -28.22 -16.43
N ILE A 358 -13.64 -27.51 -15.96
CA ILE A 358 -13.04 -26.38 -16.66
C ILE A 358 -11.66 -26.75 -17.20
N VAL A 359 -10.80 -27.33 -16.33
CA VAL A 359 -9.43 -27.70 -16.66
C VAL A 359 -9.17 -29.12 -16.20
N ASN A 360 -8.53 -29.91 -17.09
CA ASN A 360 -7.92 -31.19 -16.75
C ASN A 360 -6.46 -31.16 -17.24
N ALA A 361 -5.55 -31.18 -16.29
CA ALA A 361 -4.11 -31.09 -16.52
C ALA A 361 -3.41 -32.32 -15.94
N SER A 362 -2.63 -33.00 -16.74
CA SER A 362 -1.92 -34.22 -16.34
C SER A 362 -0.45 -34.12 -16.69
N MET A 363 0.41 -34.25 -15.66
CA MET A 363 1.87 -34.30 -15.77
C MET A 363 2.45 -33.15 -16.60
N LEU A 364 1.98 -31.93 -16.39
CA LEU A 364 2.44 -30.75 -17.11
C LEU A 364 3.86 -30.37 -16.69
N THR A 365 4.73 -30.16 -17.67
CA THR A 365 6.04 -29.55 -17.49
C THR A 365 6.29 -28.46 -18.53
N VAL A 366 7.17 -27.52 -18.22
CA VAL A 366 7.73 -26.56 -19.18
C VAL A 366 9.24 -26.55 -18.98
N THR A 367 9.99 -26.77 -20.07
CA THR A 367 11.45 -26.77 -20.05
C THR A 367 11.97 -25.48 -19.41
N ASP A 368 12.89 -25.61 -18.48
CA ASP A 368 13.53 -24.52 -17.73
C ASP A 368 12.63 -23.65 -16.84
N GLN A 369 11.32 -23.85 -16.82
CA GLN A 369 10.38 -23.03 -16.06
C GLN A 369 9.53 -23.81 -15.05
N LEU A 370 9.05 -25.01 -15.38
CA LEU A 370 8.28 -25.90 -14.51
C LEU A 370 8.85 -27.31 -14.63
N ALA A 371 9.86 -27.61 -13.83
CA ALA A 371 10.60 -28.87 -13.91
C ALA A 371 9.82 -30.04 -13.30
N THR A 372 9.14 -29.83 -12.18
CA THR A 372 8.34 -30.84 -11.50
C THR A 372 7.01 -31.04 -12.24
N PRO A 373 6.65 -32.27 -12.66
CA PRO A 373 5.38 -32.53 -13.31
C PRO A 373 4.18 -32.22 -12.41
N VAL A 374 3.25 -31.42 -12.91
CA VAL A 374 2.05 -30.98 -12.17
C VAL A 374 0.81 -31.59 -12.80
N SER A 375 -0.06 -32.14 -11.96
CA SER A 375 -1.42 -32.59 -12.35
C SER A 375 -2.45 -31.86 -11.50
N VAL A 376 -3.47 -31.28 -12.15
CA VAL A 376 -4.53 -30.55 -11.47
C VAL A 376 -5.82 -30.61 -12.30
N ASP A 377 -6.93 -30.89 -11.62
CA ASP A 377 -8.26 -30.85 -12.18
C ASP A 377 -9.07 -29.74 -11.52
N ILE A 378 -9.68 -28.86 -12.32
CA ILE A 378 -10.45 -27.72 -11.84
C ILE A 378 -11.85 -27.75 -12.42
N SER A 379 -12.81 -27.72 -11.53
CA SER A 379 -14.24 -27.59 -11.82
C SER A 379 -14.76 -26.22 -11.35
N GLY A 380 -15.91 -25.82 -11.85
CA GLY A 380 -16.56 -24.58 -11.46
C GLY A 380 -16.83 -24.53 -9.96
N GLY A 381 -16.38 -23.47 -9.30
CA GLY A 381 -16.44 -23.26 -7.87
C GLY A 381 -15.24 -23.79 -7.08
N ASP A 382 -14.31 -24.52 -7.73
CA ASP A 382 -13.10 -25.01 -7.07
C ASP A 382 -12.18 -23.85 -6.68
N ARG A 383 -11.42 -24.06 -5.62
CA ARG A 383 -10.48 -23.09 -5.04
C ARG A 383 -9.13 -23.76 -4.84
N LEU A 384 -8.06 -23.07 -5.19
CA LEU A 384 -6.71 -23.60 -5.07
C LEU A 384 -5.71 -22.49 -4.77
N VAL A 385 -4.83 -22.69 -3.81
CA VAL A 385 -3.67 -21.85 -3.56
C VAL A 385 -2.43 -22.53 -4.11
N VAL A 386 -1.64 -21.82 -4.90
CA VAL A 386 -0.34 -22.29 -5.43
C VAL A 386 0.77 -21.58 -4.68
N THR A 387 1.58 -22.36 -3.97
CA THR A 387 2.74 -21.87 -3.19
C THR A 387 4.04 -22.43 -3.74
N GLY A 388 5.14 -21.83 -3.33
CA GLY A 388 6.50 -22.28 -3.71
C GLY A 388 7.48 -21.11 -3.80
N PRO A 389 8.80 -21.38 -3.77
CA PRO A 389 9.82 -20.33 -3.85
C PRO A 389 9.79 -19.58 -5.17
N ASN A 390 10.51 -18.46 -5.22
CA ASN A 390 10.66 -17.71 -6.47
C ASN A 390 11.36 -18.58 -7.52
N GLY A 391 10.84 -18.58 -8.74
CA GLY A 391 11.33 -19.43 -9.82
C GLY A 391 10.81 -20.89 -9.82
N ALA A 392 9.95 -21.29 -8.87
CA ALA A 392 9.36 -22.65 -8.84
C ALA A 392 8.35 -22.93 -9.96
N GLY A 393 8.00 -21.92 -10.79
CA GLY A 393 7.09 -22.10 -11.92
C GLY A 393 5.63 -21.76 -11.64
N LYS A 394 5.33 -21.00 -10.57
CA LYS A 394 3.94 -20.56 -10.25
C LYS A 394 3.30 -19.81 -11.42
N SER A 395 3.92 -18.76 -11.91
CA SER A 395 3.43 -17.97 -13.05
C SER A 395 3.35 -18.79 -14.34
N THR A 396 4.29 -19.73 -14.54
CA THR A 396 4.29 -20.65 -15.67
C THR A 396 3.08 -21.58 -15.61
N LEU A 397 2.79 -22.16 -14.45
CA LEU A 397 1.59 -23.00 -14.26
C LEU A 397 0.31 -22.20 -14.57
N LEU A 398 0.15 -21.00 -14.01
CA LEU A 398 -1.00 -20.15 -14.31
C LEU A 398 -1.07 -19.76 -15.79
N GLY A 399 0.08 -19.50 -16.43
CA GLY A 399 0.16 -19.24 -17.88
C GLY A 399 -0.28 -20.41 -18.74
N LEU A 400 0.05 -21.65 -18.34
CA LEU A 400 -0.44 -22.88 -18.98
C LEU A 400 -1.97 -22.99 -18.85
N LEU A 401 -2.50 -22.89 -17.61
CA LEU A 401 -3.94 -22.99 -17.35
C LEU A 401 -4.72 -21.86 -18.05
N GLY A 402 -4.13 -20.68 -18.15
CA GLY A 402 -4.65 -19.52 -18.88
C GLY A 402 -4.48 -19.58 -20.40
N ARG A 403 -3.96 -20.68 -20.96
CA ARG A 403 -3.69 -20.87 -22.41
C ARG A 403 -2.73 -19.85 -23.02
N ARG A 404 -1.88 -19.19 -22.21
CA ARG A 404 -0.85 -18.29 -22.71
C ARG A 404 0.46 -19.02 -23.06
N LEU A 405 0.64 -20.22 -22.50
CA LEU A 405 1.79 -21.08 -22.73
C LEU A 405 1.31 -22.47 -23.15
N ALA A 406 2.14 -23.19 -23.92
CA ALA A 406 1.94 -24.59 -24.23
C ALA A 406 2.87 -25.45 -23.34
N PRO A 407 2.41 -26.60 -22.83
CA PRO A 407 3.27 -27.50 -22.08
C PRO A 407 4.35 -28.13 -22.97
N SER A 408 5.56 -28.33 -22.41
CA SER A 408 6.61 -29.12 -23.08
C SER A 408 6.30 -30.62 -23.03
N THR A 409 5.75 -31.09 -21.91
CA THR A 409 5.25 -32.45 -21.76
C THR A 409 3.95 -32.47 -20.97
N GLY A 410 3.23 -33.60 -21.00
CA GLY A 410 1.94 -33.75 -20.35
C GLY A 410 0.76 -33.40 -21.26
N GLN A 411 -0.42 -33.38 -20.69
CA GLN A 411 -1.66 -33.07 -21.42
C GLN A 411 -2.43 -31.99 -20.67
N LEU A 412 -2.84 -30.95 -21.41
CA LEU A 412 -3.72 -29.90 -20.90
C LEU A 412 -4.99 -29.85 -21.73
N ARG A 413 -6.12 -30.03 -21.08
CA ARG A 413 -7.45 -29.90 -21.69
C ARG A 413 -8.19 -28.78 -20.92
N VAL A 414 -8.48 -27.70 -21.60
CA VAL A 414 -9.31 -26.61 -21.06
C VAL A 414 -10.61 -26.57 -21.85
N ASN A 415 -11.73 -26.55 -21.16
CA ASN A 415 -13.04 -26.48 -21.78
C ASN A 415 -13.10 -25.26 -22.73
N PRO A 416 -13.36 -25.46 -24.04
CA PRO A 416 -13.35 -24.36 -25.02
C PRO A 416 -14.44 -23.30 -24.78
N ARG A 417 -15.49 -23.65 -24.01
CA ARG A 417 -16.59 -22.74 -23.66
C ARG A 417 -16.33 -22.00 -22.34
N ALA A 418 -15.34 -22.41 -21.56
CA ALA A 418 -15.02 -21.77 -20.30
C ALA A 418 -14.26 -20.44 -20.55
N ARG A 419 -14.70 -19.41 -19.86
CA ARG A 419 -14.03 -18.10 -19.82
C ARG A 419 -12.96 -18.14 -18.74
N VAL A 420 -11.72 -18.07 -19.16
CA VAL A 420 -10.58 -18.07 -18.25
C VAL A 420 -9.95 -16.68 -18.25
N ALA A 421 -9.88 -16.05 -17.10
CA ALA A 421 -9.20 -14.76 -16.91
C ALA A 421 -7.91 -14.97 -16.11
N LEU A 422 -6.83 -14.33 -16.53
CA LEU A 422 -5.53 -14.39 -15.87
C LEU A 422 -5.05 -12.97 -15.53
N LEU A 423 -5.00 -12.66 -14.26
CA LEU A 423 -4.25 -11.52 -13.73
C LEU A 423 -2.77 -11.94 -13.59
N SER A 424 -1.98 -11.68 -14.62
CA SER A 424 -0.54 -12.01 -14.63
C SER A 424 0.26 -11.07 -13.73
N GLN A 425 1.44 -11.47 -13.30
CA GLN A 425 2.32 -10.65 -12.46
C GLN A 425 2.66 -9.32 -13.14
N GLU A 426 3.01 -9.34 -14.42
CA GLU A 426 3.18 -8.15 -15.24
C GLU A 426 1.87 -7.79 -15.95
N VAL A 427 1.62 -6.51 -16.13
CA VAL A 427 0.48 -6.04 -16.93
C VAL A 427 0.71 -6.39 -18.41
N PRO A 428 -0.35 -6.66 -19.19
CA PRO A 428 -0.23 -6.85 -20.62
C PRO A 428 0.38 -5.62 -21.31
N ASP A 429 1.04 -5.85 -22.43
CA ASP A 429 1.55 -4.79 -23.28
C ASP A 429 0.36 -4.10 -23.97
N TRP A 430 0.09 -2.88 -23.56
CA TRP A 430 -0.96 -2.03 -24.12
C TRP A 430 -0.35 -0.91 -24.96
N ASP A 431 -1.12 -0.32 -25.85
CA ASP A 431 -0.73 0.93 -26.51
C ASP A 431 -0.76 2.08 -25.49
N ASP A 432 0.41 2.56 -25.11
CA ASP A 432 0.62 3.60 -24.11
C ASP A 432 -0.14 4.90 -24.37
N ALA A 433 -0.47 5.19 -25.63
CA ALA A 433 -1.19 6.40 -26.02
C ALA A 433 -2.70 6.31 -25.82
N LEU A 434 -3.25 5.10 -25.66
CA LEU A 434 -4.69 4.92 -25.54
C LEU A 434 -5.19 5.19 -24.11
N PRO A 435 -6.33 5.89 -23.96
CA PRO A 435 -6.98 6.04 -22.67
C PRO A 435 -7.41 4.70 -22.07
N ALA A 436 -7.36 4.56 -20.73
CA ALA A 436 -7.66 3.32 -20.03
C ALA A 436 -9.04 2.73 -20.39
N HIS A 437 -10.08 3.57 -20.53
CA HIS A 437 -11.42 3.10 -20.93
C HIS A 437 -11.44 2.52 -22.34
N VAL A 438 -10.64 3.05 -23.28
CA VAL A 438 -10.54 2.53 -24.65
C VAL A 438 -9.87 1.17 -24.66
N VAL A 439 -8.78 1.00 -23.90
CA VAL A 439 -8.09 -0.28 -23.73
C VAL A 439 -9.04 -1.32 -23.12
N TYR A 440 -9.79 -0.96 -22.09
CA TYR A 440 -10.79 -1.79 -21.46
C TYR A 440 -11.90 -2.24 -22.43
N GLU A 441 -12.51 -1.30 -23.17
CA GLU A 441 -13.56 -1.61 -24.13
C GLU A 441 -13.06 -2.46 -25.31
N THR A 442 -11.84 -2.20 -25.79
CA THR A 442 -11.21 -2.98 -26.86
C THR A 442 -10.99 -4.42 -26.39
N TYR A 443 -10.48 -4.63 -25.17
CA TYR A 443 -10.34 -5.96 -24.60
C TYR A 443 -11.68 -6.68 -24.51
N LEU A 444 -12.73 -6.04 -24.00
CA LEU A 444 -14.05 -6.64 -23.90
C LEU A 444 -14.65 -7.00 -25.28
N ALA A 445 -14.35 -6.19 -26.28
CA ALA A 445 -14.77 -6.50 -27.66
C ALA A 445 -14.10 -7.76 -28.19
N THR A 446 -12.80 -7.97 -27.93
CA THR A 446 -12.07 -9.20 -28.30
C THR A 446 -12.62 -10.43 -27.59
N GLN A 447 -13.16 -10.26 -26.37
CA GLN A 447 -13.79 -11.32 -25.58
C GLN A 447 -15.30 -11.51 -25.91
N GLY A 448 -15.85 -10.71 -26.85
CA GLY A 448 -17.28 -10.77 -27.20
C GLY A 448 -18.23 -10.32 -26.07
N ARG A 449 -17.74 -9.52 -25.11
CA ARG A 449 -18.47 -9.14 -23.88
C ARG A 449 -18.85 -7.66 -23.80
N ARG A 450 -18.53 -6.86 -24.80
CA ARG A 450 -18.68 -5.38 -24.78
C ARG A 450 -20.06 -4.90 -24.32
N SER A 451 -21.13 -5.58 -24.70
CA SER A 451 -22.51 -5.17 -24.37
C SER A 451 -23.03 -5.70 -23.02
N GLN A 452 -22.33 -6.66 -22.40
CA GLN A 452 -22.77 -7.34 -21.19
C GLN A 452 -21.91 -7.03 -19.96
N ALA A 453 -20.70 -6.50 -20.20
CA ALA A 453 -19.75 -6.21 -19.14
C ALA A 453 -20.14 -4.91 -18.40
N PRO A 454 -19.81 -4.80 -17.12
CA PRO A 454 -19.94 -3.55 -16.37
C PRO A 454 -19.05 -2.47 -16.98
N SER A 455 -19.40 -1.20 -16.79
CA SER A 455 -18.51 -0.11 -17.18
C SER A 455 -17.27 -0.07 -16.30
N LEU A 456 -16.13 0.42 -16.82
CA LEU A 456 -14.89 0.50 -16.03
C LEU A 456 -15.08 1.29 -14.72
N GLY A 457 -15.83 2.40 -14.77
CA GLY A 457 -16.13 3.21 -13.60
C GLY A 457 -17.00 2.51 -12.55
N SER A 458 -17.93 1.63 -12.98
CA SER A 458 -18.82 0.92 -12.05
C SER A 458 -18.14 -0.18 -11.24
N LEU A 459 -16.93 -0.62 -11.65
CA LEU A 459 -16.14 -1.60 -10.90
C LEU A 459 -15.41 -0.99 -9.69
N GLY A 460 -15.36 0.36 -9.59
CA GLY A 460 -14.76 1.03 -8.44
C GLY A 460 -13.24 0.87 -8.32
N LEU A 461 -12.56 0.43 -9.38
CA LEU A 461 -11.12 0.17 -9.37
C LEU A 461 -10.28 1.37 -9.82
N LEU A 462 -10.85 2.26 -10.64
CA LEU A 462 -10.17 3.43 -11.18
C LEU A 462 -11.03 4.68 -11.00
N GLU A 463 -10.41 5.77 -10.55
CA GLU A 463 -11.06 7.07 -10.45
C GLU A 463 -11.46 7.59 -11.84
N PRO A 464 -12.53 8.41 -11.96
CA PRO A 464 -13.00 8.93 -13.25
C PRO A 464 -11.92 9.66 -14.07
N ALA A 465 -10.99 10.36 -13.41
CA ALA A 465 -9.86 11.01 -14.08
C ALA A 465 -8.90 9.97 -14.69
N ALA A 466 -8.55 8.92 -13.94
CA ALA A 466 -7.66 7.86 -14.39
C ALA A 466 -8.25 7.05 -15.55
N THR A 467 -9.58 6.88 -15.63
CA THR A 467 -10.20 6.17 -16.76
C THR A 467 -9.98 6.85 -18.10
N ARG A 468 -9.76 8.17 -18.10
CA ARG A 468 -9.51 8.98 -19.31
C ARG A 468 -8.03 9.21 -19.60
N THR A 469 -7.17 8.84 -18.67
CA THR A 469 -5.71 9.01 -18.78
C THR A 469 -5.14 7.94 -19.73
N PRO A 470 -4.18 8.27 -20.62
CA PRO A 470 -3.43 7.29 -21.40
C PRO A 470 -2.75 6.27 -20.48
N VAL A 471 -2.78 4.97 -20.87
CA VAL A 471 -2.29 3.90 -19.98
C VAL A 471 -0.81 4.02 -19.66
N GLY A 472 0.01 4.57 -20.55
CA GLY A 472 1.42 4.85 -20.29
C GLY A 472 1.67 5.93 -19.23
N HIS A 473 0.68 6.75 -18.88
CA HIS A 473 0.75 7.75 -17.81
C HIS A 473 0.12 7.29 -16.51
N LEU A 474 -0.47 6.10 -16.47
CA LEU A 474 -0.98 5.50 -15.25
C LEU A 474 0.17 4.99 -14.40
N SER A 475 0.03 5.10 -13.07
CA SER A 475 0.95 4.42 -12.15
C SER A 475 0.82 2.90 -12.30
N GLN A 476 1.86 2.15 -11.91
CA GLN A 476 1.83 0.68 -11.92
C GLN A 476 0.62 0.11 -11.17
N GLY A 477 0.27 0.69 -10.02
CA GLY A 477 -0.92 0.30 -9.26
C GLY A 477 -2.23 0.57 -10.04
N GLN A 478 -2.33 1.69 -10.76
CA GLN A 478 -3.49 1.98 -11.60
C GLN A 478 -3.58 1.05 -12.81
N GLN A 479 -2.46 0.72 -13.44
CA GLN A 479 -2.40 -0.27 -14.52
C GLN A 479 -2.81 -1.66 -14.00
N ARG A 480 -2.36 -2.04 -12.81
CA ARG A 480 -2.74 -3.29 -12.15
C ARG A 480 -4.25 -3.35 -11.86
N ARG A 481 -4.83 -2.25 -11.36
CA ARG A 481 -6.28 -2.12 -11.14
C ARG A 481 -7.07 -2.20 -12.46
N LEU A 482 -6.57 -1.63 -13.55
CA LEU A 482 -7.16 -1.76 -14.89
C LEU A 482 -7.15 -3.23 -15.35
N HIS A 483 -6.03 -3.93 -15.17
CA HIS A 483 -5.92 -5.34 -15.53
C HIS A 483 -6.88 -6.21 -14.71
N LEU A 484 -7.00 -5.98 -13.41
CA LEU A 484 -7.99 -6.64 -12.57
C LEU A 484 -9.42 -6.35 -13.04
N ALA A 485 -9.73 -5.09 -13.37
CA ALA A 485 -11.04 -4.72 -13.92
C ALA A 485 -11.38 -5.51 -15.19
N MET A 486 -10.41 -5.66 -16.09
CA MET A 486 -10.56 -6.45 -17.31
C MET A 486 -10.82 -7.93 -17.00
N CYS A 487 -10.10 -8.51 -16.05
CA CYS A 487 -10.29 -9.91 -15.62
C CYS A 487 -11.69 -10.13 -15.03
N LEU A 488 -12.18 -9.22 -14.19
CA LEU A 488 -13.50 -9.33 -13.57
C LEU A 488 -14.66 -9.11 -14.56
N ALA A 489 -14.47 -8.18 -15.51
CA ALA A 489 -15.52 -7.78 -16.44
C ALA A 489 -15.92 -8.86 -17.46
N VAL A 490 -15.06 -9.82 -17.72
CA VAL A 490 -15.40 -10.95 -18.61
C VAL A 490 -16.29 -11.99 -17.95
N ASP A 491 -16.59 -11.83 -16.65
CA ASP A 491 -17.39 -12.78 -15.86
C ASP A 491 -16.81 -14.21 -16.00
N PRO A 492 -15.60 -14.45 -15.47
CA PRO A 492 -14.86 -15.67 -15.71
C PRO A 492 -15.48 -16.87 -15.03
N ASP A 493 -15.38 -18.05 -15.68
CA ASP A 493 -15.66 -19.34 -15.08
C ASP A 493 -14.47 -19.83 -14.23
N LEU A 494 -13.22 -19.39 -14.61
CA LEU A 494 -11.98 -19.61 -13.88
C LEU A 494 -11.18 -18.29 -13.83
N LEU A 495 -10.90 -17.84 -12.62
CA LEU A 495 -10.06 -16.68 -12.34
C LEU A 495 -8.70 -17.16 -11.83
N LEU A 496 -7.64 -16.79 -12.55
CA LEU A 496 -6.25 -17.06 -12.22
C LEU A 496 -5.60 -15.78 -11.73
N LEU A 497 -5.06 -15.77 -10.52
CA LEU A 497 -4.45 -14.61 -9.90
C LEU A 497 -2.97 -14.90 -9.58
N ASP A 498 -2.08 -14.19 -10.26
CA ASP A 498 -0.63 -14.28 -10.05
C ASP A 498 -0.16 -13.07 -9.25
N GLU A 499 0.21 -13.30 -7.98
CA GLU A 499 0.62 -12.30 -7.01
C GLU A 499 -0.36 -11.09 -6.99
N PRO A 500 -1.65 -11.32 -6.64
CA PRO A 500 -2.67 -10.27 -6.75
C PRO A 500 -2.47 -9.11 -5.79
N THR A 501 -1.62 -9.25 -4.79
CA THR A 501 -1.33 -8.23 -3.77
C THR A 501 -0.31 -7.19 -4.23
N ASN A 502 0.49 -7.51 -5.24
CA ASN A 502 1.56 -6.63 -5.70
C ASN A 502 1.02 -5.32 -6.30
N HIS A 503 1.59 -4.19 -5.86
CA HIS A 503 1.26 -2.83 -6.33
C HIS A 503 -0.18 -2.36 -6.01
N LEU A 504 -0.92 -3.10 -5.18
CA LEU A 504 -2.24 -2.69 -4.69
C LEU A 504 -2.13 -2.17 -3.24
N SER A 505 -3.06 -1.31 -2.85
CA SER A 505 -3.15 -0.87 -1.45
C SER A 505 -3.66 -1.99 -0.56
N SER A 506 -3.24 -2.00 0.71
CA SER A 506 -3.66 -3.01 1.69
C SER A 506 -5.19 -3.13 1.78
N SER A 507 -5.91 -1.99 1.71
CA SER A 507 -7.37 -1.98 1.74
C SER A 507 -8.01 -2.65 0.53
N LEU A 508 -7.47 -2.44 -0.68
CA LEU A 508 -7.98 -3.10 -1.88
C LEU A 508 -7.67 -4.60 -1.85
N VAL A 509 -6.52 -4.98 -1.29
CA VAL A 509 -6.17 -6.40 -1.11
C VAL A 509 -7.15 -7.07 -0.14
N ASP A 510 -7.54 -6.40 0.95
CA ASP A 510 -8.56 -6.90 1.90
C ASP A 510 -9.93 -7.05 1.23
N ASP A 511 -10.34 -6.06 0.42
CA ASP A 511 -11.58 -6.13 -0.36
C ASP A 511 -11.54 -7.32 -1.35
N ILE A 512 -10.44 -7.49 -2.09
CA ILE A 512 -10.24 -8.62 -3.01
C ILE A 512 -10.31 -9.95 -2.26
N THR A 513 -9.60 -10.09 -1.14
CA THR A 513 -9.59 -11.31 -0.33
C THR A 513 -11.00 -11.67 0.15
N THR A 514 -11.74 -10.67 0.64
CA THR A 514 -13.13 -10.83 1.09
C THR A 514 -14.03 -11.33 -0.05
N GLU A 515 -13.90 -10.77 -1.24
CA GLU A 515 -14.70 -11.15 -2.40
C GLU A 515 -14.29 -12.52 -2.97
N LEU A 516 -13.01 -12.88 -2.90
CA LEU A 516 -12.52 -14.22 -3.27
C LEU A 516 -13.15 -15.32 -2.40
N LEU A 517 -13.35 -15.06 -1.12
CA LEU A 517 -14.01 -16.00 -0.21
C LEU A 517 -15.52 -16.18 -0.52
N ARG A 518 -16.15 -15.21 -1.19
CA ARG A 518 -17.59 -15.19 -1.49
C ARG A 518 -17.94 -15.62 -2.91
N THR A 519 -17.03 -15.43 -3.87
CA THR A 519 -17.31 -15.69 -5.28
C THR A 519 -17.62 -17.16 -5.56
N SER A 520 -18.51 -17.43 -6.51
CA SER A 520 -18.80 -18.77 -7.05
C SER A 520 -17.90 -19.17 -8.21
N CYS A 521 -17.07 -18.24 -8.72
CA CYS A 521 -16.10 -18.50 -9.77
C CYS A 521 -15.01 -19.45 -9.26
N ALA A 522 -14.60 -20.42 -10.08
CA ALA A 522 -13.41 -21.21 -9.76
C ALA A 522 -12.18 -20.27 -9.70
N THR A 523 -11.36 -20.42 -8.67
CA THR A 523 -10.27 -19.47 -8.43
C THR A 523 -8.98 -20.19 -8.08
N ILE A 524 -7.88 -19.79 -8.74
CA ILE A 524 -6.53 -20.22 -8.40
C ILE A 524 -5.70 -18.97 -8.06
N VAL A 525 -5.13 -18.95 -6.87
CA VAL A 525 -4.28 -17.85 -6.38
C VAL A 525 -2.85 -18.35 -6.21
N ALA A 526 -1.91 -17.75 -6.93
CA ALA A 526 -0.48 -17.92 -6.65
C ALA A 526 -0.01 -16.70 -5.86
N THR A 527 0.46 -16.90 -4.64
CA THR A 527 0.93 -15.82 -3.78
C THR A 527 1.96 -16.28 -2.78
N HIS A 528 2.76 -15.32 -2.31
CA HIS A 528 3.64 -15.44 -1.16
C HIS A 528 3.24 -14.48 -0.01
N ASP A 529 2.16 -13.73 -0.18
CA ASP A 529 1.59 -12.85 0.86
C ASP A 529 1.09 -13.71 2.03
N ARG A 530 1.77 -13.56 3.19
CA ARG A 530 1.51 -14.36 4.39
C ARG A 530 0.08 -14.20 4.88
N GLN A 531 -0.44 -12.97 4.88
CA GLN A 531 -1.79 -12.70 5.34
C GLN A 531 -2.85 -13.31 4.40
N MET A 532 -2.64 -13.21 3.08
CA MET A 532 -3.56 -13.85 2.13
C MET A 532 -3.53 -15.37 2.26
N LEU A 533 -2.37 -15.98 2.53
CA LEU A 533 -2.25 -17.41 2.80
C LEU A 533 -3.00 -17.81 4.08
N ASP A 534 -2.93 -17.01 5.13
CA ASP A 534 -3.68 -17.23 6.38
C ASP A 534 -5.19 -17.07 6.15
N ASP A 535 -5.61 -16.04 5.41
CA ASP A 535 -7.01 -15.79 5.07
C ASP A 535 -7.61 -16.91 4.19
N LEU A 536 -6.78 -17.58 3.37
CA LEU A 536 -7.16 -18.67 2.47
C LEU A 536 -6.76 -20.07 2.99
N THR A 537 -6.51 -20.22 4.29
CA THR A 537 -6.04 -21.47 4.91
C THR A 537 -6.95 -22.67 4.61
N ASP A 538 -8.27 -22.45 4.48
CA ASP A 538 -9.25 -23.51 4.18
C ASP A 538 -9.22 -23.99 2.71
N TRP A 539 -8.47 -23.30 1.84
CA TRP A 539 -8.36 -23.69 0.43
C TRP A 539 -7.34 -24.82 0.27
N PRO A 540 -7.55 -25.75 -0.67
CA PRO A 540 -6.51 -26.71 -1.05
C PRO A 540 -5.21 -26.02 -1.47
N HIS A 541 -4.07 -26.56 -1.07
CA HIS A 541 -2.75 -26.02 -1.38
C HIS A 541 -1.99 -26.94 -2.33
N LEU A 542 -1.42 -26.35 -3.40
CA LEU A 542 -0.47 -26.99 -4.31
C LEU A 542 0.91 -26.33 -4.10
N SER A 543 1.82 -27.06 -3.47
CA SER A 543 3.19 -26.59 -3.28
C SER A 543 4.07 -27.03 -4.43
N LEU A 544 4.68 -26.05 -5.13
CA LEU A 544 5.68 -26.30 -6.17
C LEU A 544 7.06 -26.40 -5.55
N ALA A 545 7.79 -27.49 -5.89
CA ALA A 545 9.17 -27.68 -5.42
C ALA A 545 10.11 -26.64 -6.05
N PRO A 546 11.19 -26.24 -5.36
CA PRO A 546 12.23 -25.43 -5.97
C PRO A 546 12.81 -26.16 -7.18
N LYS A 547 13.25 -25.38 -8.17
CA LYS A 547 14.05 -25.92 -9.27
C LYS A 547 15.35 -26.44 -8.64
N ASP A 548 15.59 -27.75 -8.71
CA ASP A 548 16.90 -28.30 -8.36
C ASP A 548 17.93 -27.59 -9.24
N LEU A 549 18.75 -26.76 -8.63
CA LEU A 549 19.92 -26.18 -9.29
C LEU A 549 20.92 -27.33 -9.49
N PRO A 550 21.47 -27.56 -10.71
CA PRO A 550 22.47 -28.57 -10.98
C PRO A 550 23.76 -28.30 -10.22
#